data_6ad18b4c0574522a55adf062689f2b4f
#
_entry.id   6ad18b4c0574522a55adf062689f2b4f
#
_cell.length_a   1.000
_cell.length_b   1.000
_cell.length_c   1.000
_cell.angle_alpha   90.00
_cell.angle_beta   90.00
_cell.angle_gamma   90.00
#
_symmetry.space_group_name_H-M   'P 1'
#
loop_
_entity.id
_entity.type
_entity.pdbx_description
1 polymer ?
#
loop_
_entity_poly.entity_id
_entity_poly.type
_entity_poly.pdbx_seq_one_letter_code
_entity_poly.pdbx_strand_id
1 'polypeptide(L)'
;MKVLTGDMFESRAQTLVNTVNCVGVMGKGIALEFKKRFPEMFEDYAKRCRKGEVKLGRPYLYRSSSGSWILNFPTKDHWRSVTRLKDIISGLEFLAQHYKEWDIKSLAVPPLGCGHGQLEWRIVGPTLYRYLERLDIPVELYAPYGTAHEELETEFFRQKELFPDARKKMPGPEWVNPGWVGLVDILRRIEEQPFHWPVGRTIFQKMAYVATQEGLPTGFQYRKSSYGPYSSELKNVITRLLNNGLIREERLGRMFHVKVGPTFQDAQKAYKNELNQWEPILDKTADLFMRMNTNQAEIVATVLFAHAMVQNQFKEKPSEKDVMNAVLQWKERRRPKLDEAELALTVRNLTALGWIQAKASPDLPIREEAFLDG
;
A
#
# COMPACT_ATOMS: atom_id res chain seq x y z
N MET A 1 -9.33 4.89 30.84
CA MET A 1 -9.32 5.19 29.39
C MET A 1 -10.74 5.06 28.83
N LYS A 2 -11.14 5.86 27.81
CA LYS A 2 -12.43 5.77 27.11
C LYS A 2 -12.16 5.55 25.63
N VAL A 3 -12.94 4.68 24.98
CA VAL A 3 -12.94 4.52 23.52
C VAL A 3 -14.19 5.22 22.97
N LEU A 4 -14.00 6.07 21.98
CA LEU A 4 -15.04 6.97 21.47
C LEU A 4 -15.07 6.93 19.92
N THR A 5 -16.19 7.35 19.36
CA THR A 5 -16.34 7.74 17.95
C THR A 5 -16.79 9.18 17.89
N GLY A 6 -16.37 9.96 16.91
CA GLY A 6 -16.78 11.36 16.77
C GLY A 6 -15.63 12.29 16.40
N ASP A 7 -15.86 13.60 16.55
CA ASP A 7 -14.84 14.60 16.29
C ASP A 7 -13.91 14.77 17.50
N MET A 8 -12.67 14.38 17.36
CA MET A 8 -11.65 14.53 18.41
C MET A 8 -11.41 16.01 18.81
N PHE A 9 -11.70 16.95 17.91
CA PHE A 9 -11.56 18.38 18.24
C PHE A 9 -12.60 18.92 19.20
N GLU A 10 -13.64 18.14 19.52
CA GLU A 10 -14.60 18.44 20.59
C GLU A 10 -14.13 17.94 21.98
N SER A 11 -13.01 17.21 22.03
CA SER A 11 -12.42 16.73 23.29
C SER A 11 -11.99 17.89 24.19
N ARG A 12 -12.18 17.69 25.48
CA ARG A 12 -11.69 18.59 26.55
C ARG A 12 -10.31 18.16 27.08
N ALA A 13 -9.65 17.20 26.47
CA ALA A 13 -8.31 16.78 26.86
C ALA A 13 -7.33 17.95 26.69
N GLN A 14 -6.39 18.05 27.63
CA GLN A 14 -5.32 19.05 27.58
C GLN A 14 -4.51 18.94 26.29
N THR A 15 -4.22 17.72 25.86
CA THR A 15 -3.34 17.45 24.73
C THR A 15 -4.05 16.62 23.66
N LEU A 16 -4.05 17.13 22.43
CA LEU A 16 -4.56 16.45 21.25
C LEU A 16 -3.40 15.83 20.46
N VAL A 17 -3.56 14.57 20.05
CA VAL A 17 -2.52 13.89 19.25
C VAL A 17 -2.77 14.11 17.78
N ASN A 18 -1.76 14.65 17.08
CA ASN A 18 -1.78 14.90 15.64
C ASN A 18 -0.90 13.90 14.90
N THR A 19 -1.43 13.20 13.92
CA THR A 19 -0.66 12.28 13.08
C THR A 19 0.10 13.03 11.99
N VAL A 20 1.43 12.94 11.98
CA VAL A 20 2.27 13.68 11.04
C VAL A 20 3.23 12.77 10.27
N ASN A 21 3.84 13.31 9.21
CA ASN A 21 4.98 12.71 8.52
C ASN A 21 6.28 13.43 8.91
N CYS A 22 7.43 13.00 8.37
CA CYS A 22 8.72 13.60 8.68
C CYS A 22 9.20 14.66 7.65
N VAL A 23 8.34 15.03 6.68
CA VAL A 23 8.71 15.94 5.57
C VAL A 23 7.93 17.25 5.52
N GLY A 24 7.21 17.60 6.57
CA GLY A 24 6.58 18.92 6.71
C GLY A 24 5.28 19.11 5.94
N VAL A 25 4.57 18.05 5.54
CA VAL A 25 3.34 18.14 4.74
C VAL A 25 2.12 17.76 5.57
N MET A 26 1.16 18.69 5.71
CA MET A 26 -0.16 18.48 6.30
C MET A 26 -1.24 18.80 5.24
N GLY A 27 -1.48 17.88 4.31
CA GLY A 27 -2.32 18.13 3.13
C GLY A 27 -3.66 17.39 3.12
N LYS A 28 -3.91 16.46 4.05
CA LYS A 28 -5.13 15.64 4.08
C LYS A 28 -5.47 15.16 5.49
N GLY A 29 -6.74 14.74 5.66
CA GLY A 29 -7.24 14.13 6.90
C GLY A 29 -7.05 15.01 8.12
N ILE A 30 -6.89 14.40 9.28
CA ILE A 30 -6.79 15.10 10.57
C ILE A 30 -5.63 16.10 10.61
N ALA A 31 -4.49 15.80 9.97
CA ALA A 31 -3.35 16.72 9.92
C ALA A 31 -3.69 18.05 9.23
N LEU A 32 -4.51 18.02 8.16
CA LEU A 32 -4.97 19.24 7.50
C LEU A 32 -5.85 20.07 8.45
N GLU A 33 -6.72 19.44 9.23
CA GLU A 33 -7.56 20.15 10.22
C GLU A 33 -6.71 20.75 11.34
N PHE A 34 -5.68 20.06 11.81
CA PHE A 34 -4.69 20.64 12.74
C PHE A 34 -3.99 21.86 12.14
N LYS A 35 -3.55 21.79 10.87
CA LYS A 35 -2.93 22.92 10.19
C LYS A 35 -3.84 24.15 10.12
N LYS A 36 -5.13 23.95 9.87
CA LYS A 36 -6.11 25.04 9.80
C LYS A 36 -6.38 25.67 11.17
N ARG A 37 -6.52 24.85 12.19
CA ARG A 37 -6.88 25.28 13.56
C ARG A 37 -5.68 25.82 14.35
N PHE A 38 -4.46 25.32 14.05
CA PHE A 38 -3.22 25.64 14.76
C PHE A 38 -2.09 26.00 13.77
N PRO A 39 -2.18 27.13 13.07
CA PRO A 39 -1.19 27.52 12.04
C PRO A 39 0.23 27.68 12.62
N GLU A 40 0.38 28.22 13.82
CA GLU A 40 1.68 28.36 14.47
C GLU A 40 2.35 27.01 14.75
N MET A 41 1.57 26.01 15.18
CA MET A 41 2.08 24.62 15.35
C MET A 41 2.56 24.06 14.00
N PHE A 42 1.83 24.34 12.91
CA PHE A 42 2.25 23.89 11.59
C PHE A 42 3.57 24.54 11.17
N GLU A 43 3.80 25.81 11.44
CA GLU A 43 5.06 26.51 11.15
C GLU A 43 6.24 25.92 11.93
N ASP A 44 6.06 25.67 13.25
CA ASP A 44 7.06 24.96 14.07
C ASP A 44 7.36 23.57 13.52
N TYR A 45 6.30 22.78 13.22
CA TYR A 45 6.47 21.46 12.63
C TYR A 45 7.23 21.49 11.30
N ALA A 46 6.87 22.39 10.39
CA ALA A 46 7.53 22.51 9.09
C ALA A 46 9.00 22.91 9.23
N LYS A 47 9.31 23.81 10.20
CA LYS A 47 10.69 24.20 10.53
C LYS A 47 11.49 23.02 11.06
N ARG A 48 10.96 22.23 12.00
CA ARG A 48 11.58 21.01 12.54
C ARG A 48 11.83 19.96 11.47
N CYS A 49 10.88 19.76 10.56
CA CYS A 49 11.06 18.82 9.44
C CYS A 49 12.22 19.25 8.52
N ARG A 50 12.34 20.54 8.20
CA ARG A 50 13.47 21.06 7.40
C ARG A 50 14.83 20.82 8.07
N LYS A 51 14.87 20.81 9.39
CA LYS A 51 16.09 20.53 10.18
C LYS A 51 16.34 19.04 10.42
N GLY A 52 15.42 18.13 9.97
CA GLY A 52 15.53 16.70 10.23
C GLY A 52 15.28 16.30 11.69
N GLU A 53 14.65 17.15 12.48
CA GLU A 53 14.37 16.93 13.91
C GLU A 53 13.16 15.99 14.10
N VAL A 54 12.21 15.95 13.14
CA VAL A 54 11.03 15.07 13.20
C VAL A 54 11.39 13.68 12.69
N LYS A 55 11.32 12.68 13.58
CA LYS A 55 11.72 11.30 13.30
C LYS A 55 10.61 10.32 13.69
N LEU A 56 10.50 9.21 12.93
CA LEU A 56 9.61 8.10 13.30
C LEU A 56 9.92 7.58 14.72
N GLY A 57 8.86 7.19 15.43
CA GLY A 57 8.99 6.69 16.80
C GLY A 57 9.36 7.74 17.85
N ARG A 58 9.41 9.02 17.48
CA ARG A 58 9.74 10.13 18.40
C ARG A 58 8.69 11.25 18.29
N PRO A 59 7.53 11.10 18.93
CA PRO A 59 6.58 12.18 19.07
C PRO A 59 7.16 13.33 19.86
N TYR A 60 6.67 14.54 19.64
CA TYR A 60 7.07 15.73 20.37
C TYR A 60 5.90 16.65 20.66
N LEU A 61 5.97 17.35 21.78
CA LEU A 61 4.92 18.22 22.26
C LEU A 61 5.11 19.66 21.75
N TYR A 62 4.05 20.22 21.18
CA TYR A 62 3.92 21.67 20.95
C TYR A 62 2.95 22.24 21.98
N ARG A 63 3.42 23.18 22.78
CA ARG A 63 2.60 23.91 23.76
C ARG A 63 2.02 25.15 23.11
N SER A 64 0.73 25.15 22.85
CA SER A 64 0.03 26.34 22.39
C SER A 64 -0.10 27.35 23.52
N SER A 65 -0.02 28.63 23.21
CA SER A 65 -0.27 29.72 24.14
C SER A 65 -1.76 29.91 24.43
N SER A 66 -2.62 29.41 23.56
CA SER A 66 -4.08 29.47 23.68
C SER A 66 -4.72 28.13 23.34
N GLY A 67 -5.31 27.47 24.31
CA GLY A 67 -6.08 26.23 24.11
C GLY A 67 -5.27 24.95 24.33
N SER A 68 -5.66 23.86 23.67
CA SER A 68 -5.08 22.54 23.82
C SER A 68 -3.64 22.45 23.31
N TRP A 69 -2.81 21.69 24.00
CA TRP A 69 -1.48 21.34 23.52
C TRP A 69 -1.56 20.29 22.43
N ILE A 70 -0.53 20.18 21.59
CA ILE A 70 -0.55 19.28 20.45
C ILE A 70 0.66 18.36 20.50
N LEU A 71 0.41 17.06 20.61
CA LEU A 71 1.43 16.04 20.48
C LEU A 71 1.55 15.63 19.01
N ASN A 72 2.54 16.13 18.30
CA ASN A 72 2.85 15.70 16.96
C ASN A 72 3.46 14.29 17.00
N PHE A 73 2.75 13.33 16.42
CA PHE A 73 3.10 11.90 16.42
C PHE A 73 3.48 11.45 15.01
N PRO A 74 4.79 11.29 14.69
CA PRO A 74 5.22 10.88 13.36
C PRO A 74 4.85 9.42 13.08
N THR A 75 3.90 9.21 12.15
CA THR A 75 3.42 7.90 11.73
C THR A 75 3.98 7.45 10.39
N LYS A 76 4.63 8.37 9.65
CA LYS A 76 5.23 8.13 8.33
C LYS A 76 6.50 8.94 8.17
N ASP A 77 7.49 8.37 7.49
CA ASP A 77 8.68 9.11 7.04
C ASP A 77 8.35 10.12 5.93
N HIS A 78 7.48 9.72 4.99
CA HIS A 78 7.02 10.54 3.88
C HIS A 78 5.50 10.41 3.70
N TRP A 79 4.82 11.46 3.24
CA TRP A 79 3.36 11.46 3.08
C TRP A 79 2.82 10.40 2.10
N ARG A 80 3.67 9.88 1.17
CA ARG A 80 3.35 8.77 0.25
C ARG A 80 3.62 7.39 0.83
N SER A 81 4.38 7.30 1.92
CA SER A 81 4.69 6.01 2.57
C SER A 81 3.46 5.42 3.24
N VAL A 82 3.47 4.12 3.46
CA VAL A 82 2.51 3.45 4.35
C VAL A 82 2.96 3.61 5.81
N THR A 83 2.00 3.55 6.72
CA THR A 83 2.31 3.52 8.16
C THR A 83 2.72 2.10 8.55
N ARG A 84 3.81 1.98 9.30
CA ARG A 84 4.26 0.70 9.85
C ARG A 84 3.89 0.62 11.32
N LEU A 85 3.30 -0.49 11.73
CA LEU A 85 2.86 -0.70 13.13
C LEU A 85 4.02 -0.55 14.12
N LYS A 86 5.21 -1.03 13.77
CA LYS A 86 6.42 -0.87 14.59
C LYS A 86 6.79 0.58 14.91
N ASP A 87 6.56 1.49 13.96
CA ASP A 87 6.87 2.91 14.16
C ASP A 87 5.86 3.58 15.11
N ILE A 88 4.59 3.11 15.09
CA ILE A 88 3.58 3.51 16.07
C ILE A 88 3.96 2.98 17.44
N ILE A 89 4.32 1.70 17.56
CA ILE A 89 4.75 1.09 18.82
C ILE A 89 5.91 1.86 19.43
N SER A 90 6.97 2.12 18.66
CA SER A 90 8.12 2.91 19.13
C SER A 90 7.72 4.31 19.60
N GLY A 91 6.76 4.96 18.93
CA GLY A 91 6.23 6.26 19.34
C GLY A 91 5.41 6.20 20.62
N LEU A 92 4.64 5.13 20.83
CA LEU A 92 3.87 4.91 22.06
C LEU A 92 4.79 4.61 23.26
N GLU A 93 5.85 3.85 23.05
CA GLU A 93 6.89 3.60 24.05
C GLU A 93 7.60 4.90 24.45
N PHE A 94 7.96 5.71 23.47
CA PHE A 94 8.56 7.02 23.70
C PHE A 94 7.60 7.95 24.46
N LEU A 95 6.33 7.99 24.09
CA LEU A 95 5.30 8.76 24.81
C LEU A 95 5.18 8.30 26.26
N ALA A 96 5.13 6.98 26.50
CA ALA A 96 5.01 6.42 27.85
C ALA A 96 6.21 6.77 28.75
N GLN A 97 7.39 6.98 28.18
CA GLN A 97 8.58 7.40 28.92
C GLN A 97 8.59 8.90 29.25
N HIS A 98 7.99 9.76 28.40
CA HIS A 98 8.17 11.20 28.47
C HIS A 98 6.90 12.00 28.87
N TYR A 99 5.69 11.39 28.89
CA TYR A 99 4.46 12.15 29.12
C TYR A 99 4.42 12.88 30.46
N LYS A 100 5.04 12.32 31.52
CA LYS A 100 5.14 12.96 32.83
C LYS A 100 6.10 14.17 32.81
N GLU A 101 7.25 14.01 32.15
CA GLU A 101 8.21 15.09 31.95
C GLU A 101 7.63 16.24 31.13
N TRP A 102 6.79 15.91 30.16
CA TRP A 102 6.09 16.90 29.36
C TRP A 102 4.89 17.55 30.06
N ASP A 103 4.55 17.12 31.26
CA ASP A 103 3.40 17.59 32.05
C ASP A 103 2.06 17.36 31.34
N ILE A 104 1.93 16.27 30.59
CA ILE A 104 0.67 15.88 29.95
C ILE A 104 -0.28 15.33 31.00
N LYS A 105 -1.44 15.97 31.15
CA LYS A 105 -2.47 15.62 32.15
C LYS A 105 -3.64 14.82 31.58
N SER A 106 -3.91 14.93 30.30
CA SER A 106 -4.91 14.14 29.58
C SER A 106 -4.65 14.14 28.08
N LEU A 107 -5.05 13.07 27.38
CA LEU A 107 -4.80 12.87 25.96
C LEU A 107 -6.12 12.57 25.21
N ALA A 108 -6.26 13.16 24.02
CA ALA A 108 -7.16 12.67 22.99
C ALA A 108 -6.34 12.12 21.82
N VAL A 109 -6.54 10.85 21.50
CA VAL A 109 -5.71 10.10 20.55
C VAL A 109 -6.58 9.65 19.37
N PRO A 110 -6.27 10.04 18.13
CA PRO A 110 -6.98 9.58 16.95
C PRO A 110 -6.58 8.14 16.62
N PRO A 111 -7.27 7.45 15.68
CA PRO A 111 -6.90 6.12 15.23
C PRO A 111 -5.60 6.16 14.41
N LEU A 112 -4.45 6.15 15.09
CA LEU A 112 -3.12 6.32 14.51
C LEU A 112 -2.89 5.35 13.35
N GLY A 113 -2.67 5.89 12.15
CA GLY A 113 -2.39 5.08 10.97
C GLY A 113 -3.60 4.49 10.25
N CYS A 114 -4.83 4.54 10.78
CA CYS A 114 -6.00 3.91 10.16
C CYS A 114 -6.52 4.64 8.91
N GLY A 115 -6.35 5.95 8.79
CA GLY A 115 -6.81 6.69 7.62
C GLY A 115 -5.89 6.50 6.40
N HIS A 116 -5.22 7.57 5.98
CA HIS A 116 -4.23 7.50 4.90
C HIS A 116 -2.99 6.64 5.22
N GLY A 117 -2.88 6.11 6.44
CA GLY A 117 -1.85 5.17 6.88
C GLY A 117 -2.13 3.73 6.48
N GLN A 118 -3.39 3.40 6.18
CA GLN A 118 -3.86 2.10 5.71
C GLN A 118 -3.72 0.95 6.74
N LEU A 119 -3.50 1.25 8.01
CA LEU A 119 -3.58 0.25 9.07
C LEU A 119 -5.05 -0.05 9.40
N GLU A 120 -5.34 -1.30 9.70
CA GLU A 120 -6.68 -1.74 10.11
C GLU A 120 -6.89 -1.46 11.60
N TRP A 121 -8.09 -0.96 11.94
CA TRP A 121 -8.44 -0.69 13.33
C TRP A 121 -8.33 -1.92 14.23
N ARG A 122 -8.73 -3.08 13.70
CA ARG A 122 -8.63 -4.36 14.41
C ARG A 122 -7.23 -4.74 14.86
N ILE A 123 -6.20 -4.17 14.21
CA ILE A 123 -4.78 -4.38 14.55
C ILE A 123 -4.28 -3.25 15.43
N VAL A 124 -4.49 -2.01 14.99
CA VAL A 124 -3.90 -0.86 15.66
C VAL A 124 -4.68 -0.46 16.92
N GLY A 125 -6.00 -0.63 16.95
CA GLY A 125 -6.84 -0.31 18.11
C GLY A 125 -6.41 -1.03 19.40
N PRO A 126 -6.31 -2.38 19.40
CA PRO A 126 -5.81 -3.12 20.56
C PRO A 126 -4.36 -2.76 20.94
N THR A 127 -3.52 -2.44 19.95
CA THR A 127 -2.16 -1.98 20.21
C THR A 127 -2.16 -0.62 20.92
N LEU A 128 -2.92 0.36 20.41
CA LEU A 128 -3.07 1.67 21.05
C LEU A 128 -3.62 1.53 22.46
N TYR A 129 -4.69 0.73 22.61
CA TYR A 129 -5.34 0.50 23.91
C TYR A 129 -4.32 -0.01 24.94
N ARG A 130 -3.55 -1.05 24.62
CA ARG A 130 -2.56 -1.68 25.50
C ARG A 130 -1.47 -0.72 26.00
N TYR A 131 -1.00 0.18 25.15
CA TYR A 131 0.04 1.14 25.53
C TYR A 131 -0.55 2.33 26.27
N LEU A 132 -1.70 2.84 25.85
CA LEU A 132 -2.33 4.02 26.41
C LEU A 132 -3.02 3.74 27.76
N GLU A 133 -3.54 2.52 28.00
CA GLU A 133 -4.10 2.10 29.29
C GLU A 133 -3.08 2.14 30.43
N ARG A 134 -1.79 2.04 30.11
CA ARG A 134 -0.69 2.10 31.09
C ARG A 134 -0.33 3.52 31.54
N LEU A 135 -0.85 4.52 30.85
CA LEU A 135 -0.62 5.91 31.23
C LEU A 135 -1.52 6.26 32.42
N ASP A 136 -0.92 6.85 33.45
CA ASP A 136 -1.61 7.27 34.69
C ASP A 136 -2.31 8.63 34.50
N ILE A 137 -3.04 8.78 33.39
CA ILE A 137 -3.78 9.99 33.01
C ILE A 137 -5.08 9.60 32.28
N PRO A 138 -6.11 10.47 32.27
CA PRO A 138 -7.27 10.29 31.40
C PRO A 138 -6.89 10.27 29.93
N VAL A 139 -7.33 9.22 29.20
CA VAL A 139 -7.10 9.08 27.76
C VAL A 139 -8.44 8.80 27.06
N GLU A 140 -8.71 9.57 26.00
CA GLU A 140 -9.78 9.37 25.04
C GLU A 140 -9.18 8.83 23.74
N LEU A 141 -9.46 7.56 23.42
CA LEU A 141 -9.04 6.91 22.17
C LEU A 141 -10.19 6.95 21.17
N TYR A 142 -10.00 7.62 20.06
CA TYR A 142 -11.00 7.72 19.01
C TYR A 142 -10.82 6.60 17.99
N ALA A 143 -11.90 5.84 17.74
CA ALA A 143 -11.98 4.85 16.70
C ALA A 143 -12.34 5.50 15.34
N PRO A 144 -12.05 4.85 14.19
CA PRO A 144 -12.51 5.32 12.90
C PRO A 144 -14.04 5.46 12.84
N TYR A 145 -14.52 6.43 12.06
CA TYR A 145 -15.94 6.58 11.83
C TYR A 145 -16.53 5.31 11.18
N GLY A 146 -17.65 4.84 11.69
CA GLY A 146 -18.31 3.61 11.23
C GLY A 146 -17.72 2.30 11.78
N THR A 147 -16.84 2.38 12.79
CA THR A 147 -16.40 1.19 13.55
C THR A 147 -17.60 0.50 14.18
N ALA A 148 -17.69 -0.83 14.05
CA ALA A 148 -18.75 -1.63 14.64
C ALA A 148 -18.73 -1.52 16.18
N HIS A 149 -19.93 -1.60 16.81
CA HIS A 149 -20.06 -1.40 18.25
C HIS A 149 -19.23 -2.41 19.05
N GLU A 150 -19.16 -3.65 18.58
CA GLU A 150 -18.40 -4.73 19.20
C GLU A 150 -16.89 -4.43 19.23
N GLU A 151 -16.41 -3.62 18.28
CA GLU A 151 -14.99 -3.20 18.18
C GLU A 151 -14.67 -1.96 19.05
N LEU A 152 -15.65 -1.43 19.77
CA LEU A 152 -15.50 -0.33 20.72
C LEU A 152 -15.51 -0.82 22.18
N GLU A 153 -15.93 -2.06 22.41
CA GLU A 153 -16.05 -2.65 23.74
C GLU A 153 -14.68 -3.02 24.32
N THR A 154 -14.58 -2.94 25.65
CA THR A 154 -13.35 -3.24 26.38
C THR A 154 -12.84 -4.66 26.13
N GLU A 155 -13.77 -5.61 25.96
CA GLU A 155 -13.48 -7.01 25.66
C GLU A 155 -12.71 -7.16 24.36
N PHE A 156 -13.04 -6.40 23.32
CA PHE A 156 -12.33 -6.39 22.06
C PHE A 156 -10.85 -6.02 22.23
N PHE A 157 -10.54 -5.04 23.08
CA PHE A 157 -9.17 -4.58 23.31
C PHE A 157 -8.38 -5.47 24.28
N ARG A 158 -9.06 -6.17 25.19
CA ARG A 158 -8.48 -7.04 26.21
C ARG A 158 -8.35 -8.50 25.77
N GLN A 159 -8.89 -8.88 24.64
CA GLN A 159 -8.68 -10.22 24.08
C GLN A 159 -7.17 -10.49 24.02
N LYS A 160 -6.71 -11.36 24.90
CA LYS A 160 -5.32 -11.58 25.26
C LYS A 160 -4.47 -12.12 24.12
N GLU A 161 -5.10 -12.53 23.01
CA GLU A 161 -4.46 -13.18 21.86
C GLU A 161 -5.13 -12.80 20.54
N LEU A 162 -4.93 -11.54 20.12
CA LEU A 162 -5.02 -11.25 18.69
C LEU A 162 -3.77 -11.81 17.94
N PHE A 163 -2.80 -12.36 18.67
CA PHE A 163 -1.62 -13.04 18.15
C PHE A 163 -1.41 -14.35 18.88
N PRO A 164 -2.22 -15.40 18.61
CA PRO A 164 -1.79 -16.75 18.96
C PRO A 164 -0.55 -17.05 18.15
N ASP A 165 0.38 -17.76 18.80
CA ASP A 165 1.50 -18.43 18.13
C ASP A 165 1.12 -18.85 16.71
N ALA A 166 1.92 -18.49 15.71
CA ALA A 166 1.65 -18.67 14.27
C ALA A 166 1.41 -20.13 13.83
N ARG A 167 1.06 -21.01 14.77
CA ARG A 167 0.88 -22.46 14.59
C ARG A 167 -0.56 -22.96 14.72
N LYS A 168 -1.57 -22.14 14.99
CA LYS A 168 -2.97 -22.57 15.06
C LYS A 168 -3.88 -21.73 14.19
N LYS A 169 -4.24 -22.31 13.06
CA LYS A 169 -5.32 -22.04 12.09
C LYS A 169 -6.50 -21.22 12.60
N MET A 170 -6.42 -19.88 12.54
CA MET A 170 -7.58 -19.00 12.31
C MET A 170 -7.09 -17.77 11.56
N PRO A 171 -7.85 -17.20 10.60
CA PRO A 171 -7.44 -16.02 9.87
C PRO A 171 -7.49 -14.79 10.79
N GLY A 172 -6.43 -14.57 11.56
CA GLY A 172 -6.20 -13.34 12.30
C GLY A 172 -5.87 -12.17 11.36
N PRO A 173 -5.87 -10.93 11.84
CA PRO A 173 -5.54 -9.75 11.03
C PRO A 173 -4.13 -9.76 10.45
N GLU A 174 -3.25 -10.61 10.93
CA GLU A 174 -1.92 -10.87 10.35
C GLU A 174 -1.91 -11.99 9.30
N TRP A 175 -3.07 -12.58 9.02
CA TRP A 175 -3.15 -13.63 8.02
C TRP A 175 -2.72 -13.11 6.65
N VAL A 176 -1.74 -13.81 6.07
CA VAL A 176 -1.26 -13.55 4.72
C VAL A 176 -1.79 -14.64 3.81
N ASN A 177 -2.58 -14.24 2.81
CA ASN A 177 -3.07 -15.15 1.78
C ASN A 177 -1.87 -15.80 1.06
N PRO A 178 -1.83 -17.13 0.89
CA PRO A 178 -0.76 -17.81 0.16
C PRO A 178 -0.50 -17.22 -1.24
N GLY A 179 -1.55 -16.79 -1.96
CA GLY A 179 -1.41 -16.11 -3.24
C GLY A 179 -0.64 -14.79 -3.18
N TRP A 180 -0.68 -14.08 -2.03
CA TRP A 180 0.13 -12.88 -1.83
C TRP A 180 1.61 -13.24 -1.58
N VAL A 181 1.88 -14.36 -0.93
CA VAL A 181 3.25 -14.91 -0.82
C VAL A 181 3.77 -15.27 -2.21
N GLY A 182 2.92 -15.83 -3.09
CA GLY A 182 3.24 -16.04 -4.50
C GLY A 182 3.64 -14.77 -5.24
N LEU A 183 2.97 -13.62 -4.98
CA LEU A 183 3.38 -12.33 -5.56
C LEU A 183 4.77 -11.90 -5.07
N VAL A 184 5.11 -12.17 -3.82
CA VAL A 184 6.46 -11.89 -3.30
C VAL A 184 7.48 -12.85 -3.88
N ASP A 185 7.11 -14.10 -4.18
CA ASP A 185 8.00 -15.05 -4.85
C ASP A 185 8.31 -14.64 -6.29
N ILE A 186 7.32 -14.11 -7.03
CA ILE A 186 7.56 -13.50 -8.34
C ILE A 186 8.56 -12.34 -8.23
N LEU A 187 8.39 -11.46 -7.23
CA LEU A 187 9.32 -10.36 -6.98
C LEU A 187 10.74 -10.87 -6.69
N ARG A 188 10.91 -11.93 -5.89
CA ARG A 188 12.19 -12.57 -5.62
C ARG A 188 12.84 -13.06 -6.91
N ARG A 189 12.10 -13.78 -7.77
CA ARG A 189 12.60 -14.29 -9.06
C ARG A 189 13.10 -13.15 -9.96
N ILE A 190 12.41 -12.01 -9.95
CA ILE A 190 12.86 -10.82 -10.68
C ILE A 190 14.13 -10.25 -10.05
N GLU A 191 14.21 -10.11 -8.72
CA GLU A 191 15.39 -9.57 -8.03
C GLU A 191 16.65 -10.44 -8.19
N GLU A 192 16.50 -11.76 -8.41
CA GLU A 192 17.61 -12.69 -8.65
C GLU A 192 18.21 -12.55 -10.05
N GLN A 193 17.52 -11.85 -10.97
CA GLN A 193 18.05 -11.63 -12.31
C GLN A 193 19.06 -10.45 -12.33
N PRO A 194 20.22 -10.61 -12.98
CA PRO A 194 21.28 -9.61 -12.91
C PRO A 194 20.94 -8.26 -13.55
N PHE A 195 19.99 -8.20 -14.48
CA PHE A 195 19.64 -7.01 -15.26
C PHE A 195 18.15 -6.69 -15.21
N HIS A 196 17.54 -6.79 -14.02
CA HIS A 196 16.14 -6.44 -13.85
C HIS A 196 15.93 -4.93 -13.63
N TRP A 197 14.76 -4.43 -14.02
CA TRP A 197 14.32 -3.09 -13.64
C TRP A 197 13.83 -3.06 -12.20
N PRO A 198 14.05 -1.95 -11.45
CA PRO A 198 13.51 -1.80 -10.11
C PRO A 198 11.98 -1.89 -10.11
N VAL A 199 11.43 -2.81 -9.34
CA VAL A 199 9.98 -3.01 -9.23
C VAL A 199 9.38 -1.93 -8.32
N GLY A 200 8.77 -0.89 -8.91
CA GLY A 200 7.99 0.09 -8.18
C GLY A 200 6.57 -0.40 -7.88
N ARG A 201 5.82 0.34 -7.06
CA ARG A 201 4.42 0.00 -6.73
C ARG A 201 3.53 -0.16 -7.97
N THR A 202 3.78 0.60 -9.04
CA THR A 202 3.02 0.49 -10.29
C THR A 202 3.30 -0.84 -10.98
N ILE A 203 4.57 -1.23 -11.13
CA ILE A 203 4.96 -2.51 -11.72
C ILE A 203 4.41 -3.65 -10.86
N PHE A 204 4.57 -3.59 -9.53
CA PHE A 204 4.04 -4.60 -8.60
C PHE A 204 2.53 -4.79 -8.77
N GLN A 205 1.77 -3.70 -8.98
CA GLN A 205 0.33 -3.77 -9.24
C GLN A 205 -0.02 -4.44 -10.58
N LYS A 206 0.77 -4.19 -11.63
CA LYS A 206 0.55 -4.81 -12.94
C LYS A 206 0.96 -6.29 -12.91
N MET A 207 2.03 -6.61 -12.25
CA MET A 207 2.48 -7.97 -11.98
C MET A 207 1.41 -8.77 -11.21
N ALA A 208 0.85 -8.17 -10.14
CA ALA A 208 -0.24 -8.79 -9.38
C ALA A 208 -1.50 -9.02 -10.23
N TYR A 209 -1.82 -8.08 -11.14
CA TYR A 209 -2.91 -8.25 -12.09
C TYR A 209 -2.67 -9.47 -13.00
N VAL A 210 -1.51 -9.53 -13.64
CA VAL A 210 -1.19 -10.61 -14.58
C VAL A 210 -1.18 -11.96 -13.87
N ALA A 211 -0.50 -12.07 -12.73
CA ALA A 211 -0.49 -13.30 -11.93
C ALA A 211 -1.90 -13.76 -11.55
N THR A 212 -2.80 -12.82 -11.19
CA THR A 212 -4.20 -13.15 -10.87
C THR A 212 -4.94 -13.67 -12.10
N GLN A 213 -4.73 -13.09 -13.29
CA GLN A 213 -5.36 -13.55 -14.53
C GLN A 213 -4.84 -14.93 -14.97
N GLU A 214 -3.56 -15.23 -14.69
CA GLU A 214 -2.98 -16.56 -14.94
C GLU A 214 -3.42 -17.62 -13.91
N GLY A 215 -4.21 -17.23 -12.89
CA GLY A 215 -4.81 -18.18 -11.94
C GLY A 215 -4.19 -18.15 -10.53
N LEU A 216 -3.28 -17.24 -10.21
CA LEU A 216 -2.81 -17.08 -8.83
C LEU A 216 -3.96 -16.60 -7.94
N PRO A 217 -4.34 -17.30 -6.85
CA PRO A 217 -5.53 -16.99 -6.05
C PRO A 217 -5.30 -15.83 -5.09
N THR A 218 -5.10 -14.62 -5.63
CA THR A 218 -4.85 -13.42 -4.86
C THR A 218 -6.10 -12.84 -4.21
N GLY A 219 -7.29 -13.15 -4.74
CA GLY A 219 -8.58 -12.61 -4.31
C GLY A 219 -8.86 -11.18 -4.80
N PHE A 220 -8.00 -10.59 -5.66
CA PHE A 220 -8.16 -9.22 -6.11
C PHE A 220 -9.20 -9.08 -7.22
N GLN A 221 -10.00 -8.00 -7.13
CA GLN A 221 -10.87 -7.54 -8.20
C GLN A 221 -10.24 -6.35 -8.92
N TYR A 222 -10.22 -6.41 -10.25
CA TYR A 222 -9.60 -5.39 -11.09
C TYR A 222 -10.63 -4.61 -11.90
N ARG A 223 -10.38 -3.29 -12.03
CA ARG A 223 -11.20 -2.37 -12.83
C ARG A 223 -10.32 -1.45 -13.68
N LYS A 224 -10.92 -0.86 -14.72
CA LYS A 224 -10.26 0.16 -15.54
C LYS A 224 -9.84 1.36 -14.67
N SER A 225 -8.62 1.86 -14.88
CA SER A 225 -8.12 3.09 -14.27
C SER A 225 -7.26 3.85 -15.28
N SER A 226 -6.92 5.10 -14.98
CA SER A 226 -6.06 5.94 -15.85
C SER A 226 -4.71 5.29 -16.17
N TYR A 227 -4.18 4.50 -15.26
CA TYR A 227 -2.89 3.80 -15.40
C TYR A 227 -3.06 2.28 -15.63
N GLY A 228 -4.10 1.86 -16.37
CA GLY A 228 -4.38 0.46 -16.67
C GLY A 228 -5.20 -0.24 -15.57
N PRO A 229 -5.22 -1.59 -15.54
CA PRO A 229 -5.98 -2.35 -14.55
C PRO A 229 -5.53 -2.00 -13.12
N TYR A 230 -6.50 -1.82 -12.24
CA TYR A 230 -6.27 -1.36 -10.87
C TYR A 230 -7.17 -2.10 -9.88
N SER A 231 -6.58 -2.57 -8.76
CA SER A 231 -7.30 -3.04 -7.58
C SER A 231 -7.02 -2.12 -6.39
N SER A 232 -8.08 -1.66 -5.72
CA SER A 232 -7.95 -0.87 -4.48
C SER A 232 -7.46 -1.70 -3.30
N GLU A 233 -7.77 -3.00 -3.30
CA GLU A 233 -7.43 -3.96 -2.26
C GLU A 233 -5.93 -4.16 -2.12
N LEU A 234 -5.20 -4.10 -3.24
CA LEU A 234 -3.74 -4.27 -3.25
C LEU A 234 -3.00 -3.26 -2.37
N LYS A 235 -3.56 -2.05 -2.17
CA LYS A 235 -2.95 -1.08 -1.25
C LYS A 235 -2.91 -1.59 0.19
N ASN A 236 -3.99 -2.21 0.64
CA ASN A 236 -4.08 -2.78 1.98
C ASN A 236 -3.16 -4.01 2.10
N VAL A 237 -3.08 -4.80 1.02
CA VAL A 237 -2.20 -5.97 0.97
C VAL A 237 -0.73 -5.56 1.03
N ILE A 238 -0.30 -4.54 0.28
CA ILE A 238 1.07 -4.00 0.38
C ILE A 238 1.38 -3.59 1.83
N THR A 239 0.44 -2.94 2.51
CA THR A 239 0.61 -2.57 3.92
C THR A 239 0.78 -3.81 4.82
N ARG A 240 -0.02 -4.85 4.61
CA ARG A 240 0.11 -6.13 5.35
C ARG A 240 1.44 -6.80 5.06
N LEU A 241 1.84 -6.91 3.79
CA LEU A 241 3.13 -7.50 3.42
C LEU A 241 4.31 -6.76 4.05
N LEU A 242 4.26 -5.41 4.10
CA LEU A 242 5.27 -4.59 4.76
C LEU A 242 5.29 -4.80 6.28
N ASN A 243 4.12 -4.81 6.93
CA ASN A 243 4.05 -4.98 8.39
C ASN A 243 4.45 -6.40 8.83
N ASN A 244 4.22 -7.42 7.99
CA ASN A 244 4.70 -8.78 8.22
C ASN A 244 6.17 -9.00 7.80
N GLY A 245 6.83 -7.99 7.24
CA GLY A 245 8.23 -8.07 6.80
C GLY A 245 8.45 -8.93 5.57
N LEU A 246 7.40 -9.29 4.82
CA LEU A 246 7.47 -10.07 3.59
C LEU A 246 8.04 -9.26 2.42
N ILE A 247 7.74 -7.96 2.42
CA ILE A 247 8.36 -6.99 1.52
C ILE A 247 8.92 -5.81 2.32
N ARG A 248 9.82 -5.06 1.70
CA ARG A 248 10.31 -3.76 2.18
C ARG A 248 10.24 -2.75 1.06
N GLU A 249 10.13 -1.47 1.40
CA GLU A 249 10.18 -0.39 0.43
C GLU A 249 11.44 0.46 0.68
N GLU A 250 12.19 0.70 -0.38
CA GLU A 250 13.33 1.60 -0.40
C GLU A 250 13.01 2.80 -1.28
N ARG A 251 13.42 3.98 -0.85
CA ARG A 251 13.21 5.19 -1.66
C ARG A 251 14.30 5.28 -2.72
N LEU A 252 13.88 5.29 -4.00
CA LEU A 252 14.75 5.49 -5.14
C LEU A 252 14.32 6.78 -5.87
N GLY A 253 14.94 7.91 -5.54
CA GLY A 253 14.54 9.22 -6.03
C GLY A 253 13.09 9.56 -5.69
N ARG A 254 12.22 9.66 -6.70
CA ARG A 254 10.78 9.97 -6.53
C ARG A 254 9.88 8.74 -6.45
N MET A 255 10.41 7.53 -6.61
CA MET A 255 9.65 6.29 -6.55
C MET A 255 9.99 5.47 -5.30
N PHE A 256 9.13 4.52 -4.97
CA PHE A 256 9.37 3.49 -3.98
C PHE A 256 9.68 2.19 -4.71
N HIS A 257 10.86 1.66 -4.46
CA HIS A 257 11.28 0.34 -4.90
C HIS A 257 10.76 -0.68 -3.88
N VAL A 258 9.93 -1.60 -4.33
CA VAL A 258 9.42 -2.73 -3.55
C VAL A 258 10.44 -3.86 -3.65
N LYS A 259 10.91 -4.35 -2.52
CA LYS A 259 11.90 -5.44 -2.42
C LYS A 259 11.40 -6.56 -1.53
N VAL A 260 11.94 -7.74 -1.73
CA VAL A 260 11.73 -8.88 -0.82
C VAL A 260 12.18 -8.53 0.58
N GLY A 261 11.36 -8.87 1.56
CA GLY A 261 11.60 -8.57 2.97
C GLY A 261 12.25 -9.73 3.74
N PRO A 262 12.71 -9.48 4.97
CA PRO A 262 13.50 -10.44 5.74
C PRO A 262 12.74 -11.69 6.18
N THR A 263 11.42 -11.65 6.29
CA THR A 263 10.58 -12.79 6.75
C THR A 263 10.08 -13.66 5.59
N PHE A 264 10.38 -13.29 4.35
CA PHE A 264 9.86 -14.00 3.19
C PHE A 264 10.29 -15.46 3.14
N GLN A 265 11.53 -15.78 3.51
CA GLN A 265 12.02 -17.16 3.50
C GLN A 265 11.20 -18.09 4.41
N ASP A 266 10.73 -17.58 5.56
CA ASP A 266 9.90 -18.35 6.47
C ASP A 266 8.50 -18.59 5.89
N ALA A 267 7.91 -17.57 5.26
CA ALA A 267 6.66 -17.71 4.55
C ALA A 267 6.77 -18.65 3.33
N GLN A 268 7.86 -18.59 2.58
CA GLN A 268 8.13 -19.50 1.46
C GLN A 268 8.19 -20.96 1.91
N LYS A 269 8.83 -21.24 3.04
CA LYS A 269 8.85 -22.58 3.63
C LYS A 269 7.47 -23.03 4.10
N ALA A 270 6.72 -22.12 4.73
CA ALA A 270 5.38 -22.42 5.27
C ALA A 270 4.36 -22.72 4.16
N TYR A 271 4.45 -22.08 3.00
CA TYR A 271 3.54 -22.23 1.87
C TYR A 271 4.18 -22.95 0.67
N LYS A 272 5.19 -23.78 0.92
CA LYS A 272 5.95 -24.48 -0.13
C LYS A 272 5.07 -25.29 -1.08
N ASN A 273 4.07 -25.99 -0.55
CA ASN A 273 3.20 -26.84 -1.36
C ASN A 273 2.34 -26.01 -2.33
N GLU A 274 1.77 -24.92 -1.84
CA GLU A 274 0.97 -24.00 -2.65
C GLU A 274 1.84 -23.32 -3.72
N LEU A 275 3.01 -22.83 -3.35
CA LEU A 275 3.95 -22.20 -4.29
C LEU A 275 4.39 -23.17 -5.38
N ASN A 276 4.65 -24.43 -5.06
CA ASN A 276 4.98 -25.45 -6.06
C ASN A 276 3.84 -25.69 -7.06
N GLN A 277 2.58 -25.65 -6.62
CA GLN A 277 1.42 -25.76 -7.52
C GLN A 277 1.34 -24.60 -8.53
N TRP A 278 1.79 -23.43 -8.13
CA TRP A 278 1.74 -22.22 -8.95
C TRP A 278 3.05 -21.91 -9.68
N GLU A 279 4.07 -22.79 -9.56
CA GLU A 279 5.39 -22.62 -10.16
C GLU A 279 5.34 -22.09 -11.62
N PRO A 280 4.52 -22.69 -12.53
CA PRO A 280 4.44 -22.19 -13.91
C PRO A 280 3.91 -20.77 -14.02
N ILE A 281 2.98 -20.37 -13.13
CA ILE A 281 2.41 -19.02 -13.11
C ILE A 281 3.46 -18.03 -12.60
N LEU A 282 4.18 -18.42 -11.54
CA LEU A 282 5.21 -17.59 -10.91
C LEU A 282 6.36 -17.31 -11.89
N ASP A 283 6.87 -18.35 -12.56
CA ASP A 283 7.94 -18.25 -13.56
C ASP A 283 7.51 -17.42 -14.77
N LYS A 284 6.37 -17.76 -15.36
CA LYS A 284 5.83 -17.06 -16.53
C LYS A 284 5.62 -15.58 -16.26
N THR A 285 5.11 -15.23 -15.05
CA THR A 285 4.90 -13.83 -14.69
C THR A 285 6.22 -13.10 -14.41
N ALA A 286 7.16 -13.75 -13.73
CA ALA A 286 8.49 -13.17 -13.47
C ALA A 286 9.23 -12.89 -14.78
N ASP A 287 9.23 -13.85 -15.71
CA ASP A 287 9.86 -13.71 -17.04
C ASP A 287 9.30 -12.51 -17.82
N LEU A 288 7.97 -12.35 -17.81
CA LEU A 288 7.32 -11.21 -18.46
C LEU A 288 7.78 -9.86 -17.90
N PHE A 289 7.91 -9.73 -16.57
CA PHE A 289 8.13 -8.43 -15.92
C PHE A 289 9.61 -8.09 -15.64
N MET A 290 10.53 -9.05 -15.69
CA MET A 290 11.92 -8.85 -15.25
C MET A 290 12.66 -7.71 -15.97
N ARG A 291 12.32 -7.44 -17.22
CA ARG A 291 12.98 -6.43 -18.05
C ARG A 291 12.08 -5.24 -18.42
N MET A 292 10.89 -5.15 -17.84
CA MET A 292 9.97 -4.06 -18.15
C MET A 292 10.19 -2.85 -17.28
N ASN A 293 10.28 -1.68 -17.91
CA ASN A 293 10.12 -0.42 -17.21
C ASN A 293 8.62 -0.15 -16.88
N THR A 294 8.35 0.91 -16.13
CA THR A 294 6.98 1.23 -15.67
C THR A 294 6.00 1.48 -16.83
N ASN A 295 6.44 2.10 -17.95
CA ASN A 295 5.58 2.37 -19.10
C ASN A 295 5.22 1.06 -19.83
N GLN A 296 6.20 0.23 -20.08
CA GLN A 296 6.01 -1.09 -20.72
C GLN A 296 5.07 -1.97 -19.88
N ALA A 297 5.27 -2.05 -18.56
CA ALA A 297 4.41 -2.80 -17.65
C ALA A 297 2.96 -2.27 -17.66
N GLU A 298 2.77 -0.93 -17.77
CA GLU A 298 1.44 -0.34 -17.92
C GLU A 298 0.77 -0.74 -19.23
N ILE A 299 1.49 -0.65 -20.36
CA ILE A 299 0.96 -0.98 -21.68
C ILE A 299 0.59 -2.46 -21.73
N VAL A 300 1.50 -3.36 -21.37
CA VAL A 300 1.28 -4.81 -21.35
C VAL A 300 0.04 -5.18 -20.54
N ALA A 301 -0.04 -4.73 -19.28
CA ALA A 301 -1.20 -5.03 -18.44
C ALA A 301 -2.50 -4.43 -19.00
N THR A 302 -2.43 -3.27 -19.67
CA THR A 302 -3.59 -2.63 -20.31
C THR A 302 -4.06 -3.44 -21.52
N VAL A 303 -3.13 -3.94 -22.34
CA VAL A 303 -3.44 -4.81 -23.50
C VAL A 303 -4.10 -6.12 -23.04
N LEU A 304 -3.53 -6.78 -22.03
CA LEU A 304 -4.08 -8.02 -21.47
C LEU A 304 -5.51 -7.81 -20.95
N PHE A 305 -5.76 -6.71 -20.25
CA PHE A 305 -7.09 -6.38 -19.74
C PHE A 305 -8.07 -6.04 -20.88
N ALA A 306 -7.63 -5.27 -21.87
CA ALA A 306 -8.45 -4.92 -23.02
C ALA A 306 -8.81 -6.16 -23.84
N HIS A 307 -7.85 -7.07 -24.07
CA HIS A 307 -8.09 -8.35 -24.73
C HIS A 307 -9.17 -9.16 -23.99
N ALA A 308 -9.06 -9.34 -22.68
CA ALA A 308 -10.06 -10.09 -21.90
C ALA A 308 -11.47 -9.46 -22.01
N MET A 309 -11.55 -8.12 -22.03
CA MET A 309 -12.83 -7.43 -22.22
C MET A 309 -13.42 -7.63 -23.62
N VAL A 310 -12.59 -7.48 -24.66
CA VAL A 310 -13.01 -7.63 -26.05
C VAL A 310 -13.41 -9.08 -26.31
N GLN A 311 -12.62 -10.04 -25.83
CA GLN A 311 -12.92 -11.47 -25.95
C GLN A 311 -14.30 -11.85 -25.39
N ASN A 312 -14.72 -11.24 -24.29
CA ASN A 312 -16.05 -11.46 -23.71
C ASN A 312 -17.20 -10.86 -24.52
N GLN A 313 -16.92 -9.93 -25.43
CA GLN A 313 -17.92 -9.28 -26.29
C GLN A 313 -18.09 -9.98 -27.65
N PHE A 314 -17.04 -10.66 -28.11
CA PHE A 314 -17.05 -11.36 -29.41
C PHE A 314 -17.30 -12.85 -29.22
N LYS A 315 -18.08 -13.45 -30.14
CA LYS A 315 -18.23 -14.91 -30.23
C LYS A 315 -16.98 -15.60 -30.75
N GLU A 316 -16.17 -14.89 -31.51
CA GLU A 316 -14.93 -15.35 -32.11
C GLU A 316 -13.71 -14.64 -31.49
N LYS A 317 -12.50 -15.16 -31.78
CA LYS A 317 -11.25 -14.49 -31.38
C LYS A 317 -11.17 -13.09 -31.96
N PRO A 318 -10.93 -12.04 -31.16
CA PRO A 318 -10.75 -10.68 -31.65
C PRO A 318 -9.51 -10.59 -32.55
N SER A 319 -9.46 -9.60 -33.42
CA SER A 319 -8.22 -9.27 -34.13
C SER A 319 -7.27 -8.47 -33.25
N GLU A 320 -5.99 -8.45 -33.59
CA GLU A 320 -5.00 -7.58 -32.93
C GLU A 320 -5.41 -6.11 -32.99
N LYS A 321 -6.03 -5.71 -34.12
CA LYS A 321 -6.56 -4.35 -34.33
C LYS A 321 -7.72 -4.03 -33.38
N ASP A 322 -8.61 -4.98 -33.10
CA ASP A 322 -9.71 -4.79 -32.15
C ASP A 322 -9.16 -4.55 -30.74
N VAL A 323 -8.16 -5.32 -30.33
CA VAL A 323 -7.49 -5.16 -29.04
C VAL A 323 -6.79 -3.80 -28.95
N MET A 324 -6.04 -3.40 -30.00
CA MET A 324 -5.37 -2.10 -30.08
C MET A 324 -6.37 -0.94 -29.96
N ASN A 325 -7.46 -0.99 -30.74
CA ASN A 325 -8.50 0.03 -30.71
C ASN A 325 -9.18 0.15 -29.35
N ALA A 326 -9.43 -0.96 -28.67
CA ALA A 326 -9.97 -0.97 -27.30
C ALA A 326 -9.03 -0.29 -26.30
N VAL A 327 -7.71 -0.47 -26.45
CA VAL A 327 -6.72 0.24 -25.63
C VAL A 327 -6.72 1.73 -25.95
N LEU A 328 -6.69 2.13 -27.21
CA LEU A 328 -6.68 3.54 -27.62
C LEU A 328 -7.94 4.27 -27.13
N GLN A 329 -9.12 3.66 -27.27
CA GLN A 329 -10.35 4.21 -26.74
C GLN A 329 -10.31 4.36 -25.21
N TRP A 330 -9.81 3.34 -24.48
CA TRP A 330 -9.67 3.43 -23.03
C TRP A 330 -8.71 4.56 -22.61
N LYS A 331 -7.62 4.75 -23.37
CA LYS A 331 -6.54 5.69 -23.08
C LYS A 331 -6.66 7.05 -23.78
N GLU A 332 -7.80 7.35 -24.40
CA GLU A 332 -8.03 8.58 -25.17
C GLU A 332 -7.63 9.87 -24.42
N ARG A 333 -7.90 9.91 -23.11
CA ARG A 333 -7.57 11.06 -22.24
C ARG A 333 -6.16 11.06 -21.65
N ARG A 334 -5.35 10.03 -21.95
CA ARG A 334 -3.97 9.94 -21.45
C ARG A 334 -3.11 11.06 -22.04
N ARG A 335 -2.26 11.65 -21.21
CA ARG A 335 -1.25 12.63 -21.65
C ARG A 335 0.10 12.28 -21.03
N PRO A 336 1.19 12.16 -21.81
CA PRO A 336 1.19 12.16 -23.28
C PRO A 336 0.39 10.97 -23.86
N LYS A 337 -0.04 11.08 -25.12
CA LYS A 337 -0.74 9.97 -25.81
C LYS A 337 0.17 8.73 -25.89
N LEU A 338 -0.43 7.55 -26.00
CA LEU A 338 0.32 6.33 -26.29
C LEU A 338 0.94 6.43 -27.69
N ASP A 339 2.16 5.94 -27.85
CA ASP A 339 2.74 5.69 -29.15
C ASP A 339 2.03 4.48 -29.77
N GLU A 340 1.37 4.71 -30.91
CA GLU A 340 0.57 3.69 -31.57
C GLU A 340 1.45 2.55 -32.13
N ALA A 341 2.68 2.84 -32.54
CA ALA A 341 3.62 1.84 -33.03
C ALA A 341 4.13 0.95 -31.87
N GLU A 342 4.48 1.54 -30.72
CA GLU A 342 4.83 0.79 -29.50
C GLU A 342 3.66 -0.09 -29.03
N LEU A 343 2.44 0.43 -29.07
CA LEU A 343 1.24 -0.33 -28.70
C LEU A 343 0.99 -1.48 -29.68
N ALA A 344 1.07 -1.23 -30.99
CA ALA A 344 0.89 -2.25 -32.03
C ALA A 344 1.93 -3.39 -31.90
N LEU A 345 3.19 -3.03 -31.69
CA LEU A 345 4.27 -3.98 -31.46
C LEU A 345 4.01 -4.79 -30.17
N THR A 346 3.56 -4.16 -29.08
CA THR A 346 3.22 -4.85 -27.84
C THR A 346 2.08 -5.85 -28.05
N VAL A 347 1.02 -5.47 -28.79
CA VAL A 347 -0.10 -6.38 -29.09
C VAL A 347 0.41 -7.58 -29.90
N ARG A 348 1.22 -7.34 -30.95
CA ARG A 348 1.80 -8.39 -31.79
C ARG A 348 2.68 -9.35 -30.98
N ASN A 349 3.56 -8.82 -30.13
CA ASN A 349 4.45 -9.63 -29.31
C ASN A 349 3.69 -10.48 -28.30
N LEU A 350 2.65 -9.92 -27.65
CA LEU A 350 1.81 -10.68 -26.72
C LEU A 350 1.01 -11.78 -27.41
N THR A 351 0.59 -11.55 -28.68
CA THR A 351 -0.06 -12.58 -29.50
C THR A 351 0.94 -13.69 -29.86
N ALA A 352 2.13 -13.32 -30.33
CA ALA A 352 3.17 -14.28 -30.73
C ALA A 352 3.66 -15.13 -29.55
N LEU A 353 3.80 -14.52 -28.36
CA LEU A 353 4.20 -15.20 -27.11
C LEU A 353 3.05 -15.96 -26.43
N GLY A 354 1.84 -15.94 -27.00
CA GLY A 354 0.69 -16.68 -26.49
C GLY A 354 0.05 -16.10 -25.21
N TRP A 355 0.36 -14.84 -24.86
CA TRP A 355 -0.29 -14.14 -23.74
C TRP A 355 -1.73 -13.71 -24.06
N ILE A 356 -2.01 -13.43 -25.32
CA ILE A 356 -3.37 -13.16 -25.83
C ILE A 356 -3.65 -14.03 -27.06
N GLN A 357 -4.92 -14.33 -27.26
CA GLN A 357 -5.39 -15.08 -28.44
C GLN A 357 -6.12 -14.14 -29.38
N ALA A 358 -5.39 -13.55 -30.31
CA ALA A 358 -5.92 -12.65 -31.31
C ALA A 358 -5.62 -13.14 -32.75
N LYS A 359 -6.50 -12.78 -33.71
CA LYS A 359 -6.25 -12.98 -35.14
C LYS A 359 -5.23 -11.92 -35.61
N ALA A 360 -4.18 -12.33 -36.33
CA ALA A 360 -3.18 -11.40 -36.86
C ALA A 360 -3.83 -10.31 -37.74
N SER A 361 -3.35 -9.08 -37.60
CA SER A 361 -3.80 -7.93 -38.39
C SER A 361 -2.59 -7.39 -39.18
N PRO A 362 -2.57 -7.58 -40.52
CA PRO A 362 -1.45 -7.12 -41.37
C PRO A 362 -1.26 -5.60 -41.36
N ASP A 363 -2.33 -4.86 -41.09
CA ASP A 363 -2.41 -3.40 -41.12
C ASP A 363 -2.12 -2.73 -39.76
N LEU A 364 -1.47 -3.41 -38.82
CA LEU A 364 -0.99 -2.79 -37.60
C LEU A 364 0.14 -1.79 -37.91
N PRO A 365 0.14 -0.59 -37.29
CA PRO A 365 1.16 0.44 -37.52
C PRO A 365 2.50 0.12 -36.84
N ILE A 366 3.13 -1.00 -37.19
CA ILE A 366 4.43 -1.43 -36.67
C ILE A 366 5.52 -0.80 -37.54
N ARG A 367 6.53 -0.15 -36.90
CA ARG A 367 7.68 0.38 -37.63
C ARG A 367 8.59 -0.77 -38.06
N GLU A 368 9.03 -0.78 -39.33
CA GLU A 368 9.88 -1.84 -39.87
C GLU A 368 11.25 -1.94 -39.19
N GLU A 369 11.75 -0.86 -38.62
CA GLU A 369 13.03 -0.83 -37.86
C GLU A 369 13.03 -1.70 -36.60
N ALA A 370 11.86 -2.06 -36.07
CA ALA A 370 11.74 -2.87 -34.86
C ALA A 370 12.17 -4.35 -35.04
N PHE A 371 12.44 -4.79 -36.25
CA PHE A 371 12.85 -6.17 -36.55
C PHE A 371 14.36 -6.33 -36.77
N LEU A 372 15.15 -5.24 -36.73
CA LEU A 372 16.58 -5.26 -37.04
C LEU A 372 17.51 -5.24 -35.82
N ASP A 373 16.97 -5.04 -34.60
CA ASP A 373 17.72 -5.00 -33.33
C ASP A 373 17.44 -6.22 -32.43
N GLY A 374 17.33 -7.41 -32.98
CA GLY A 374 17.15 -8.68 -32.29
C GLY A 374 18.46 -9.44 -32.07
#